data_876ee7c8f5da185e54c584da48ad7da8
#
_entry.id   876ee7c8f5da185e54c584da48ad7da8
#
_cell.length_a   1.000
_cell.length_b   1.000
_cell.length_c   1.000
_cell.angle_alpha   90.00
_cell.angle_beta   90.00
_cell.angle_gamma   90.00
#
_symmetry.space_group_name_H-M   'P 1'
#
loop_
_entity.id
_entity.type
_entity.pdbx_description
1 polymer ?
#
loop_
_entity_poly.entity_id
_entity_poly.type
_entity_poly.pdbx_seq_one_letter_code
_entity_poly.pdbx_strand_id
1 'polypeptide(L)'
;RSPRAALGMLVLLPLGAALLYAKLGNPGALSAPPQPVAPAHAGAHGTTDDQIARMVETLARKLEQAPDNPEGWAMLARSYEVLGRYPESAAAFEMLIARIPDDAALLADYADVLAMMHNGRLAGKPMQLVRRALRADPLNVKALALAGTDAFDRKEYRKAAAHWTLALRSTPPDSEFAASLRGSIAEANALLALPSGSRPAQSTARVEPEAGIAASVSGTVRIADQLRDRVPPEGVLFL
;
A
#
# COMPACT_ATOMS: atom_id res chain seq x y z
N ARG A 1 -35.63 9.80 -52.06
CA ARG A 1 -34.21 9.72 -51.60
C ARG A 1 -33.38 9.35 -52.84
N SER A 2 -32.58 10.28 -53.36
CA SER A 2 -31.88 10.10 -54.64
C SER A 2 -30.65 9.20 -54.46
N PRO A 3 -30.53 8.10 -55.22
CA PRO A 3 -29.38 7.19 -55.10
C PRO A 3 -28.03 7.84 -55.47
N ARG A 4 -28.11 8.99 -56.19
CA ARG A 4 -26.94 9.78 -56.58
C ARG A 4 -26.27 10.48 -55.41
N ALA A 5 -27.03 10.89 -54.36
CA ALA A 5 -26.45 11.51 -53.17
C ALA A 5 -25.75 10.49 -52.27
N ALA A 6 -26.25 9.25 -52.19
CA ALA A 6 -25.62 8.16 -51.44
C ALA A 6 -24.28 7.74 -52.11
N LEU A 7 -24.22 7.71 -53.43
CA LEU A 7 -23.00 7.35 -54.14
C LEU A 7 -21.90 8.42 -53.99
N GLY A 8 -22.28 9.71 -53.95
CA GLY A 8 -21.35 10.82 -53.70
C GLY A 8 -20.75 10.78 -52.30
N MET A 9 -21.54 10.40 -51.32
CA MET A 9 -21.10 10.30 -49.92
C MET A 9 -20.16 9.12 -49.68
N LEU A 10 -20.37 8.02 -50.42
CA LEU A 10 -19.55 6.82 -50.34
C LEU A 10 -18.12 7.01 -50.91
N VAL A 11 -17.92 8.00 -51.80
CA VAL A 11 -16.61 8.31 -52.39
C VAL A 11 -15.93 9.48 -51.67
N LEU A 12 -16.70 10.50 -51.25
CA LEU A 12 -16.15 11.69 -50.60
C LEU A 12 -15.63 11.43 -49.18
N LEU A 13 -16.26 10.53 -48.42
CA LEU A 13 -15.85 10.18 -47.04
C LEU A 13 -14.45 9.50 -46.99
N PRO A 14 -14.20 8.42 -47.77
CA PRO A 14 -12.87 7.80 -47.76
C PRO A 14 -11.78 8.70 -48.36
N LEU A 15 -12.12 9.52 -49.35
CA LEU A 15 -11.15 10.46 -49.93
C LEU A 15 -10.76 11.57 -48.93
N GLY A 16 -11.74 12.10 -48.20
CA GLY A 16 -11.50 13.06 -47.11
C GLY A 16 -10.67 12.47 -45.97
N ALA A 17 -10.96 11.24 -45.59
CA ALA A 17 -10.19 10.54 -44.58
C ALA A 17 -8.75 10.25 -44.99
N ALA A 18 -8.54 9.87 -46.27
CA ALA A 18 -7.20 9.63 -46.83
C ALA A 18 -6.38 10.93 -46.91
N LEU A 19 -6.99 12.06 -47.31
CA LEU A 19 -6.33 13.36 -47.32
C LEU A 19 -5.99 13.86 -45.90
N LEU A 20 -6.89 13.64 -44.95
CA LEU A 20 -6.65 14.01 -43.57
C LEU A 20 -5.51 13.16 -42.97
N TYR A 21 -5.50 11.87 -43.29
CA TYR A 21 -4.43 10.94 -42.84
C TYR A 21 -3.08 11.29 -43.50
N ALA A 22 -3.06 11.70 -44.78
CA ALA A 22 -1.83 12.12 -45.45
C ALA A 22 -1.24 13.41 -44.88
N LYS A 23 -2.10 14.31 -44.35
CA LYS A 23 -1.67 15.61 -43.78
C LYS A 23 -1.33 15.54 -42.28
N LEU A 24 -2.03 14.75 -41.50
CA LEU A 24 -1.87 14.65 -40.03
C LEU A 24 -1.28 13.33 -39.57
N GLY A 25 -1.31 12.27 -40.37
CA GLY A 25 -0.78 10.96 -40.06
C GLY A 25 0.69 10.83 -40.49
N ASN A 26 1.27 9.67 -40.13
CA ASN A 26 2.61 9.28 -40.56
C ASN A 26 2.53 8.18 -41.63
N PRO A 27 2.33 8.52 -42.94
CA PRO A 27 2.21 7.52 -43.99
C PRO A 27 3.48 6.70 -44.20
N GLY A 28 4.65 7.19 -43.75
CA GLY A 28 5.92 6.45 -43.80
C GLY A 28 5.94 5.23 -42.90
N ALA A 29 5.08 5.18 -41.90
CA ALA A 29 4.98 4.02 -41.00
C ALA A 29 4.41 2.77 -41.69
N LEU A 30 3.65 2.93 -42.78
CA LEU A 30 3.09 1.82 -43.55
C LEU A 30 4.10 1.16 -44.49
N SER A 31 5.20 1.87 -44.82
CA SER A 31 6.24 1.41 -45.75
C SER A 31 7.54 1.02 -45.05
N ALA A 32 7.60 1.14 -43.74
CA ALA A 32 8.75 0.69 -42.95
C ALA A 32 8.80 -0.84 -42.93
N PRO A 33 9.94 -1.48 -43.29
CA PRO A 33 10.11 -2.92 -43.07
C PRO A 33 9.88 -3.23 -41.61
N PRO A 34 9.29 -4.43 -41.27
CA PRO A 34 9.13 -4.84 -39.88
C PRO A 34 10.51 -4.84 -39.21
N GLN A 35 10.74 -3.85 -38.39
CA GLN A 35 11.91 -3.85 -37.52
C GLN A 35 11.71 -5.02 -36.53
N PRO A 36 12.74 -5.87 -36.30
CA PRO A 36 12.65 -6.88 -35.29
C PRO A 36 12.33 -6.16 -33.97
N VAL A 37 11.14 -6.40 -33.42
CA VAL A 37 10.75 -5.93 -32.11
C VAL A 37 11.71 -6.63 -31.14
N ALA A 38 12.79 -5.95 -30.79
CA ALA A 38 13.58 -6.38 -29.64
C ALA A 38 12.60 -6.48 -28.46
N PRO A 39 12.71 -7.50 -27.59
CA PRO A 39 11.81 -7.65 -26.44
C PRO A 39 11.99 -6.43 -25.53
N ALA A 40 11.07 -5.49 -25.65
CA ALA A 40 11.13 -4.16 -25.01
C ALA A 40 10.74 -4.19 -23.52
N HIS A 41 10.85 -5.33 -22.83
CA HIS A 41 10.32 -5.41 -21.46
C HIS A 41 11.26 -5.99 -20.40
N ALA A 42 12.54 -6.24 -20.71
CA ALA A 42 13.47 -6.71 -19.69
C ALA A 42 14.40 -5.63 -19.12
N GLY A 43 14.35 -4.39 -19.63
CA GLY A 43 15.24 -3.29 -19.20
C GLY A 43 14.54 -2.00 -18.75
N ALA A 44 13.20 -1.93 -18.90
CA ALA A 44 12.48 -0.67 -18.69
C ALA A 44 12.23 -0.33 -17.20
N HIS A 45 12.18 -1.31 -16.31
CA HIS A 45 11.90 -1.05 -14.90
C HIS A 45 13.04 -0.31 -14.18
N GLY A 46 14.30 -0.69 -14.42
CA GLY A 46 15.45 -0.02 -13.82
C GLY A 46 15.64 1.42 -14.30
N THR A 47 15.39 1.70 -15.58
CA THR A 47 15.49 3.06 -16.12
C THR A 47 14.37 3.98 -15.65
N THR A 48 13.17 3.44 -15.44
CA THR A 48 12.02 4.21 -14.95
C THR A 48 12.20 4.57 -13.47
N ASP A 49 12.60 3.62 -12.64
CA ASP A 49 12.82 3.84 -11.21
C ASP A 49 13.97 4.83 -10.96
N ASP A 50 15.06 4.73 -11.70
CA ASP A 50 16.15 5.70 -11.66
C ASP A 50 15.72 7.10 -12.12
N GLN A 51 14.83 7.20 -13.11
CA GLN A 51 14.28 8.48 -13.54
C GLN A 51 13.39 9.10 -12.47
N ILE A 52 12.50 8.30 -11.86
CA ILE A 52 11.64 8.73 -10.75
C ILE A 52 12.51 9.21 -9.58
N ALA A 53 13.51 8.44 -9.18
CA ALA A 53 14.43 8.82 -8.10
C ALA A 53 15.12 10.17 -8.38
N ARG A 54 15.63 10.38 -9.61
CA ARG A 54 16.25 11.68 -9.99
C ARG A 54 15.25 12.85 -9.98
N MET A 55 14.00 12.62 -10.37
CA MET A 55 12.95 13.65 -10.30
C MET A 55 12.63 14.02 -8.86
N VAL A 56 12.55 13.03 -7.98
CA VAL A 56 12.31 13.22 -6.53
C VAL A 56 13.46 14.00 -5.89
N GLU A 57 14.71 13.66 -6.19
CA GLU A 57 15.88 14.40 -5.70
C GLU A 57 15.93 15.85 -6.24
N THR A 58 15.48 16.07 -7.47
CA THR A 58 15.38 17.41 -8.03
C THR A 58 14.29 18.23 -7.33
N LEU A 59 13.15 17.62 -7.00
CA LEU A 59 12.09 18.25 -6.21
C LEU A 59 12.58 18.60 -4.82
N ALA A 60 13.27 17.69 -4.14
CA ALA A 60 13.85 17.93 -2.81
C ALA A 60 14.73 19.16 -2.80
N ARG A 61 15.71 19.25 -3.71
CA ARG A 61 16.60 20.42 -3.82
C ARG A 61 15.85 21.74 -4.10
N LYS A 62 14.78 21.70 -4.89
CA LYS A 62 13.96 22.90 -5.14
C LYS A 62 13.23 23.35 -3.88
N LEU A 63 12.74 22.41 -3.08
CA LEU A 63 12.04 22.72 -1.84
C LEU A 63 12.97 23.22 -0.73
N GLU A 64 14.23 22.76 -0.71
CA GLU A 64 15.26 23.33 0.16
C GLU A 64 15.53 24.82 -0.15
N GLN A 65 15.45 25.21 -1.44
CA GLN A 65 15.64 26.60 -1.88
C GLN A 65 14.37 27.46 -1.73
N ALA A 66 13.19 26.82 -1.79
CA ALA A 66 11.90 27.49 -1.67
C ALA A 66 10.99 26.69 -0.70
N PRO A 67 11.25 26.77 0.61
CA PRO A 67 10.59 25.91 1.61
C PRO A 67 9.10 26.23 1.82
N ASP A 68 8.61 27.38 1.35
CA ASP A 68 7.22 27.82 1.53
C ASP A 68 6.29 27.26 0.42
N ASN A 69 6.39 25.96 0.19
CA ASN A 69 5.54 25.25 -0.76
C ASN A 69 5.03 23.92 -0.12
N PRO A 70 3.93 24.00 0.65
CA PRO A 70 3.39 22.81 1.33
C PRO A 70 2.93 21.72 0.36
N GLU A 71 2.38 22.06 -0.79
CA GLU A 71 1.98 21.09 -1.82
C GLU A 71 3.19 20.32 -2.36
N GLY A 72 4.30 21.01 -2.57
CA GLY A 72 5.56 20.41 -2.98
C GLY A 72 6.12 19.45 -1.92
N TRP A 73 6.09 19.83 -0.65
CA TRP A 73 6.49 18.96 0.45
C TRP A 73 5.59 17.73 0.58
N ALA A 74 4.26 17.88 0.38
CA ALA A 74 3.33 16.77 0.40
C ALA A 74 3.62 15.78 -0.75
N MET A 75 3.91 16.31 -1.95
CA MET A 75 4.31 15.49 -3.10
C MET A 75 5.61 14.75 -2.81
N LEU A 76 6.62 15.43 -2.26
CA LEU A 76 7.92 14.85 -1.92
C LEU A 76 7.77 13.72 -0.90
N ALA A 77 7.00 13.96 0.18
CA ALA A 77 6.75 12.97 1.21
C ALA A 77 6.15 11.67 0.65
N ARG A 78 5.10 11.80 -0.17
CA ARG A 78 4.46 10.65 -0.82
C ARG A 78 5.36 9.96 -1.85
N SER A 79 6.20 10.73 -2.56
CA SER A 79 7.15 10.15 -3.51
C SER A 79 8.20 9.31 -2.79
N TYR A 80 8.72 9.78 -1.65
CA TYR A 80 9.63 8.99 -0.84
C TYR A 80 8.96 7.75 -0.22
N GLU A 81 7.68 7.85 0.18
CA GLU A 81 6.89 6.72 0.66
C GLU A 81 6.78 5.61 -0.40
N VAL A 82 6.41 5.96 -1.64
CA VAL A 82 6.32 5.02 -2.78
C VAL A 82 7.68 4.37 -3.09
N LEU A 83 8.78 5.11 -2.92
CA LEU A 83 10.15 4.59 -3.09
C LEU A 83 10.64 3.77 -1.88
N GLY A 84 9.83 3.61 -0.83
CA GLY A 84 10.23 2.93 0.41
C GLY A 84 11.26 3.71 1.24
N ARG A 85 11.51 4.98 0.91
CA ARG A 85 12.43 5.88 1.60
C ARG A 85 11.74 6.56 2.79
N TYR A 86 11.32 5.76 3.75
CA TYR A 86 10.52 6.22 4.90
C TYR A 86 11.19 7.27 5.77
N PRO A 87 12.52 7.25 6.04
CA PRO A 87 13.16 8.32 6.81
C PRO A 87 13.05 9.69 6.14
N GLU A 88 13.25 9.77 4.83
CA GLU A 88 13.15 11.01 4.07
C GLU A 88 11.70 11.46 3.92
N SER A 89 10.76 10.52 3.76
CA SER A 89 9.34 10.79 3.80
C SER A 89 8.93 11.40 5.14
N ALA A 90 9.38 10.83 6.26
CA ALA A 90 9.12 11.33 7.60
C ALA A 90 9.63 12.77 7.79
N ALA A 91 10.84 13.08 7.31
CA ALA A 91 11.40 14.43 7.37
C ALA A 91 10.54 15.44 6.58
N ALA A 92 10.07 15.05 5.38
CA ALA A 92 9.19 15.89 4.58
C ALA A 92 7.83 16.13 5.28
N PHE A 93 7.24 15.11 5.92
CA PHE A 93 6.04 15.27 6.73
C PHE A 93 6.25 16.16 7.97
N GLU A 94 7.42 16.15 8.61
CA GLU A 94 7.74 17.06 9.70
C GLU A 94 7.70 18.52 9.24
N MET A 95 8.25 18.82 8.06
CA MET A 95 8.19 20.15 7.46
C MET A 95 6.75 20.57 7.16
N LEU A 96 5.90 19.64 6.74
CA LEU A 96 4.47 19.90 6.48
C LEU A 96 3.69 20.20 7.75
N ILE A 97 3.82 19.36 8.76
CA ILE A 97 3.05 19.48 10.01
C ILE A 97 3.45 20.77 10.78
N ALA A 98 4.70 21.23 10.63
CA ALA A 98 5.10 22.51 11.18
C ALA A 98 4.33 23.69 10.57
N ARG A 99 3.83 23.55 9.33
CA ARG A 99 3.08 24.59 8.60
C ARG A 99 1.57 24.39 8.65
N ILE A 100 1.14 23.13 8.61
CA ILE A 100 -0.27 22.75 8.60
C ILE A 100 -0.48 21.71 9.73
N PRO A 101 -0.56 22.16 10.99
CA PRO A 101 -0.48 21.28 12.16
C PRO A 101 -1.69 20.36 12.34
N ASP A 102 -2.87 20.74 11.84
CA ASP A 102 -4.13 20.07 12.14
C ASP A 102 -4.81 19.48 10.87
N ASP A 103 -4.05 19.22 9.81
CA ASP A 103 -4.55 18.47 8.67
C ASP A 103 -4.61 16.98 9.00
N ALA A 104 -5.83 16.43 9.07
CA ALA A 104 -6.05 15.04 9.46
C ALA A 104 -5.43 14.03 8.48
N ALA A 105 -5.42 14.33 7.19
CA ALA A 105 -4.86 13.46 6.18
C ALA A 105 -3.33 13.41 6.30
N LEU A 106 -2.67 14.57 6.42
CA LEU A 106 -1.22 14.65 6.62
C LEU A 106 -0.77 13.97 7.91
N LEU A 107 -1.53 14.16 9.00
CA LEU A 107 -1.24 13.51 10.27
C LEU A 107 -1.35 11.98 10.19
N ALA A 108 -2.36 11.47 9.46
CA ALA A 108 -2.53 10.04 9.25
C ALA A 108 -1.46 9.45 8.33
N ASP A 109 -1.11 10.14 7.23
CA ASP A 109 -0.03 9.73 6.33
C ASP A 109 1.32 9.69 7.07
N TYR A 110 1.63 10.70 7.88
CA TYR A 110 2.86 10.70 8.68
C TYR A 110 2.88 9.58 9.72
N ALA A 111 1.74 9.30 10.37
CA ALA A 111 1.64 8.19 11.32
C ALA A 111 1.95 6.83 10.66
N ASP A 112 1.45 6.63 9.45
CA ASP A 112 1.68 5.44 8.65
C ASP A 112 3.17 5.27 8.29
N VAL A 113 3.79 6.32 7.76
CA VAL A 113 5.23 6.33 7.45
C VAL A 113 6.08 5.99 8.68
N LEU A 114 5.76 6.59 9.84
CA LEU A 114 6.48 6.27 11.09
C LEU A 114 6.24 4.82 11.52
N ALA A 115 5.04 4.27 11.32
CA ALA A 115 4.78 2.87 11.60
C ALA A 115 5.62 1.96 10.68
N MET A 116 5.72 2.27 9.38
CA MET A 116 6.56 1.53 8.44
C MET A 116 8.04 1.53 8.85
N MET A 117 8.57 2.64 9.36
CA MET A 117 9.93 2.73 9.93
C MET A 117 10.12 1.82 11.15
N HIS A 118 9.06 1.45 11.83
CA HIS A 118 9.08 0.62 13.04
C HIS A 118 8.45 -0.76 12.83
N ASN A 119 8.53 -1.32 11.62
CA ASN A 119 7.97 -2.63 11.26
C ASN A 119 6.45 -2.74 11.52
N GLY A 120 5.71 -1.69 11.18
CA GLY A 120 4.26 -1.63 11.33
C GLY A 120 3.78 -1.26 12.75
N ARG A 121 4.68 -1.01 13.69
CA ARG A 121 4.30 -0.68 15.07
C ARG A 121 3.75 0.73 15.19
N LEU A 122 2.52 0.83 15.68
CA LEU A 122 1.83 2.10 15.88
C LEU A 122 2.06 2.74 17.27
N ALA A 123 2.64 2.00 18.21
CA ALA A 123 2.88 2.50 19.56
C ALA A 123 3.79 3.76 19.57
N GLY A 124 3.49 4.70 20.45
CA GLY A 124 4.28 5.93 20.62
C GLY A 124 3.85 7.08 19.70
N LYS A 125 4.82 7.70 18.98
CA LYS A 125 4.60 8.88 18.12
C LYS A 125 3.55 8.63 17.01
N PRO A 126 3.56 7.47 16.29
CA PRO A 126 2.53 7.20 15.30
C PRO A 126 1.12 7.31 15.88
N MET A 127 0.85 6.67 17.02
CA MET A 127 -0.48 6.69 17.62
C MET A 127 -0.87 8.06 18.21
N GLN A 128 0.10 8.90 18.57
CA GLN A 128 -0.17 10.30 18.94
C GLN A 128 -0.69 11.09 17.73
N LEU A 129 -0.09 10.88 16.54
CA LEU A 129 -0.51 11.51 15.30
C LEU A 129 -1.89 11.01 14.87
N VAL A 130 -2.15 9.69 14.94
CA VAL A 130 -3.48 9.12 14.67
C VAL A 130 -4.55 9.78 15.56
N ARG A 131 -4.28 9.92 16.85
CA ARG A 131 -5.21 10.59 17.76
C ARG A 131 -5.42 12.07 17.41
N ARG A 132 -4.37 12.78 16.94
CA ARG A 132 -4.51 14.16 16.44
C ARG A 132 -5.37 14.19 15.19
N ALA A 133 -5.11 13.29 14.23
CA ALA A 133 -5.89 13.16 13.01
C ALA A 133 -7.38 12.95 13.30
N LEU A 134 -7.71 12.04 14.22
CA LEU A 134 -9.10 11.74 14.59
C LEU A 134 -9.77 12.87 15.42
N ARG A 135 -8.99 13.76 16.06
CA ARG A 135 -9.56 14.98 16.66
C ARG A 135 -9.88 16.04 15.61
N ALA A 136 -9.04 16.16 14.58
CA ALA A 136 -9.26 17.10 13.49
C ALA A 136 -10.38 16.63 12.55
N ASP A 137 -10.39 15.34 12.21
CA ASP A 137 -11.43 14.68 11.42
C ASP A 137 -11.74 13.28 12.00
N PRO A 138 -12.83 13.14 12.77
CA PRO A 138 -13.25 11.86 13.35
C PRO A 138 -13.59 10.76 12.32
N LEU A 139 -13.80 11.12 11.06
CA LEU A 139 -14.13 10.20 9.97
C LEU A 139 -12.95 9.96 9.02
N ASN A 140 -11.76 10.45 9.34
CA ASN A 140 -10.58 10.19 8.53
C ASN A 140 -10.31 8.69 8.41
N VAL A 141 -10.48 8.17 7.19
CA VAL A 141 -10.47 6.73 6.90
C VAL A 141 -9.14 6.07 7.27
N LYS A 142 -8.02 6.70 6.89
CA LYS A 142 -6.68 6.16 7.18
C LYS A 142 -6.41 6.16 8.70
N ALA A 143 -6.74 7.25 9.39
CA ALA A 143 -6.55 7.33 10.84
C ALA A 143 -7.42 6.30 11.60
N LEU A 144 -8.66 6.07 11.16
CA LEU A 144 -9.51 5.02 11.70
C LEU A 144 -8.94 3.63 11.43
N ALA A 145 -8.43 3.36 10.24
CA ALA A 145 -7.80 2.09 9.92
C ALA A 145 -6.60 1.82 10.82
N LEU A 146 -5.70 2.81 10.99
CA LEU A 146 -4.53 2.71 11.87
C LEU A 146 -4.94 2.54 13.35
N ALA A 147 -5.96 3.26 13.82
CA ALA A 147 -6.48 3.09 15.17
C ALA A 147 -7.07 1.70 15.40
N GLY A 148 -7.72 1.13 14.38
CA GLY A 148 -8.20 -0.24 14.41
C GLY A 148 -7.06 -1.25 14.53
N THR A 149 -6.00 -1.08 13.76
CA THR A 149 -4.80 -1.92 13.80
C THR A 149 -4.11 -1.86 15.17
N ASP A 150 -3.89 -0.66 15.73
CA ASP A 150 -3.33 -0.53 17.09
C ASP A 150 -4.20 -1.20 18.17
N ALA A 151 -5.53 -1.07 18.05
CA ALA A 151 -6.44 -1.74 18.99
C ALA A 151 -6.40 -3.26 18.82
N PHE A 152 -6.28 -3.76 17.60
CA PHE A 152 -6.15 -5.19 17.32
C PHE A 152 -4.87 -5.78 17.90
N ASP A 153 -3.75 -5.12 17.70
CA ASP A 153 -2.44 -5.52 18.27
C ASP A 153 -2.48 -5.59 19.78
N ARG A 154 -3.25 -4.70 20.41
CA ARG A 154 -3.49 -4.73 21.87
C ARG A 154 -4.57 -5.71 22.31
N LYS A 155 -5.10 -6.53 21.37
CA LYS A 155 -6.19 -7.49 21.62
C LYS A 155 -7.51 -6.82 22.07
N GLU A 156 -7.68 -5.55 21.82
CA GLU A 156 -8.90 -4.80 22.04
C GLU A 156 -9.87 -4.98 20.84
N TYR A 157 -10.17 -6.21 20.47
CA TYR A 157 -10.84 -6.60 19.23
C TYR A 157 -12.17 -5.89 19.00
N ARG A 158 -12.92 -5.60 20.06
CA ARG A 158 -14.19 -4.83 19.95
C ARG A 158 -13.93 -3.40 19.47
N LYS A 159 -12.87 -2.75 19.97
CA LYS A 159 -12.49 -1.40 19.52
C LYS A 159 -11.94 -1.44 18.12
N ALA A 160 -11.13 -2.43 17.78
CA ALA A 160 -10.61 -2.62 16.43
C ALA A 160 -11.74 -2.72 15.41
N ALA A 161 -12.70 -3.64 15.64
CA ALA A 161 -13.87 -3.81 14.77
C ALA A 161 -14.70 -2.52 14.65
N ALA A 162 -14.86 -1.75 15.74
CA ALA A 162 -15.59 -0.49 15.72
C ALA A 162 -14.90 0.57 14.83
N HIS A 163 -13.59 0.74 14.98
CA HIS A 163 -12.80 1.68 14.16
C HIS A 163 -12.84 1.30 12.68
N TRP A 164 -12.59 0.02 12.35
CA TRP A 164 -12.63 -0.45 10.96
C TRP A 164 -14.04 -0.39 10.35
N THR A 165 -15.10 -0.63 11.14
CA THR A 165 -16.48 -0.47 10.67
C THR A 165 -16.76 0.99 10.34
N LEU A 166 -16.25 1.94 11.14
CA LEU A 166 -16.41 3.35 10.86
C LEU A 166 -15.65 3.78 9.61
N ALA A 167 -14.41 3.31 9.43
CA ALA A 167 -13.61 3.51 8.22
C ALA A 167 -14.32 2.98 6.97
N LEU A 168 -14.90 1.78 7.08
CA LEU A 168 -15.60 1.11 5.97
C LEU A 168 -16.81 1.92 5.45
N ARG A 169 -17.48 2.67 6.31
CA ARG A 169 -18.64 3.51 5.90
C ARG A 169 -18.28 4.62 4.92
N SER A 170 -17.05 5.12 5.01
CA SER A 170 -16.53 6.19 4.14
C SER A 170 -15.61 5.68 3.03
N THR A 171 -15.52 4.36 2.87
CA THR A 171 -14.68 3.71 1.85
C THR A 171 -15.55 3.20 0.71
N PRO A 172 -15.16 3.40 -0.58
CA PRO A 172 -15.88 2.84 -1.71
C PRO A 172 -16.06 1.32 -1.57
N PRO A 173 -17.29 0.79 -1.71
CA PRO A 173 -17.60 -0.60 -1.33
C PRO A 173 -16.87 -1.65 -2.15
N ASP A 174 -16.52 -1.34 -3.41
CA ASP A 174 -15.87 -2.27 -4.34
C ASP A 174 -14.33 -2.13 -4.36
N SER A 175 -13.76 -1.31 -3.47
CA SER A 175 -12.31 -1.14 -3.38
C SER A 175 -11.64 -2.32 -2.66
N GLU A 176 -10.39 -2.62 -3.02
CA GLU A 176 -9.56 -3.59 -2.31
C GLU A 176 -9.40 -3.24 -0.83
N PHE A 177 -9.33 -1.94 -0.54
CA PHE A 177 -9.24 -1.46 0.83
C PHE A 177 -10.51 -1.79 1.65
N ALA A 178 -11.70 -1.63 1.06
CA ALA A 178 -12.95 -2.05 1.70
C ALA A 178 -12.99 -3.58 1.94
N ALA A 179 -12.48 -4.37 1.00
CA ALA A 179 -12.37 -5.81 1.16
C ALA A 179 -11.41 -6.17 2.32
N SER A 180 -10.26 -5.51 2.42
CA SER A 180 -9.31 -5.66 3.52
C SER A 180 -9.94 -5.30 4.89
N LEU A 181 -10.64 -4.17 4.97
CA LEU A 181 -11.34 -3.76 6.20
C LEU A 181 -12.39 -4.80 6.63
N ARG A 182 -13.16 -5.36 5.68
CA ARG A 182 -14.15 -6.42 5.99
C ARG A 182 -13.46 -7.67 6.55
N GLY A 183 -12.33 -8.07 5.96
CA GLY A 183 -11.52 -9.19 6.44
C GLY A 183 -11.06 -8.97 7.88
N SER A 184 -10.49 -7.81 8.17
CA SER A 184 -10.01 -7.44 9.51
C SER A 184 -11.15 -7.38 10.53
N ILE A 185 -12.33 -6.87 10.15
CA ILE A 185 -13.53 -6.86 11.01
C ILE A 185 -13.99 -8.29 11.31
N ALA A 186 -14.02 -9.16 10.30
CA ALA A 186 -14.43 -10.55 10.47
C ALA A 186 -13.46 -11.29 11.42
N GLU A 187 -12.17 -11.09 11.26
CA GLU A 187 -11.12 -11.66 12.13
C GLU A 187 -11.29 -11.17 13.57
N ALA A 188 -11.42 -9.87 13.80
CA ALA A 188 -11.64 -9.31 15.13
C ALA A 188 -12.89 -9.89 15.80
N ASN A 189 -13.99 -10.04 15.05
CA ASN A 189 -15.24 -10.61 15.56
C ASN A 189 -15.09 -12.12 15.87
N ALA A 190 -14.36 -12.88 15.04
CA ALA A 190 -14.07 -14.28 15.32
C ALA A 190 -13.28 -14.44 16.62
N LEU A 191 -12.26 -13.58 16.84
CA LEU A 191 -11.48 -13.58 18.08
C LEU A 191 -12.31 -13.17 19.32
N LEU A 192 -13.33 -12.33 19.15
CA LEU A 192 -14.27 -11.98 20.20
C LEU A 192 -15.19 -13.14 20.58
N ALA A 193 -15.55 -13.99 19.63
CA ALA A 193 -16.44 -15.12 19.82
C ALA A 193 -15.76 -16.31 20.52
N LEU A 194 -14.43 -16.34 20.57
CA LEU A 194 -13.71 -17.40 21.27
C LEU A 194 -13.97 -17.33 22.79
N PRO A 195 -14.25 -18.46 23.45
CA PRO A 195 -14.36 -18.53 24.91
C PRO A 195 -13.12 -17.95 25.57
N SER A 196 -13.29 -17.22 26.67
CA SER A 196 -12.19 -16.51 27.36
C SER A 196 -11.02 -17.38 27.84
N GLY A 197 -11.16 -18.70 27.79
CA GLY A 197 -10.09 -19.68 28.07
C GLY A 197 -9.30 -20.15 26.85
N SER A 198 -9.76 -19.85 25.62
CA SER A 198 -9.12 -20.28 24.37
C SER A 198 -8.32 -19.16 23.68
N ARG A 199 -8.28 -17.96 24.25
CA ARG A 199 -7.44 -16.88 23.73
C ARG A 199 -5.98 -17.26 23.93
N PRO A 200 -5.15 -17.20 22.89
CA PRO A 200 -3.71 -17.41 23.06
C PRO A 200 -3.22 -16.43 24.13
N ALA A 201 -2.83 -16.96 25.29
CA ALA A 201 -2.21 -16.17 26.32
C ALA A 201 -0.95 -15.53 25.70
N GLN A 202 -0.85 -14.20 25.76
CA GLN A 202 0.46 -13.59 25.52
C GLN A 202 1.36 -14.10 26.63
N SER A 203 2.34 -14.92 26.25
CA SER A 203 3.48 -15.18 27.08
C SER A 203 4.25 -13.86 27.25
N THR A 204 3.81 -13.01 28.18
CA THR A 204 4.70 -12.06 28.83
C THR A 204 5.54 -12.87 29.81
N ALA A 205 6.30 -13.82 29.28
CA ALA A 205 7.41 -14.36 30.02
C ALA A 205 8.46 -13.25 30.09
N ARG A 206 8.35 -12.44 31.14
CA ARG A 206 9.51 -11.78 31.72
C ARG A 206 10.45 -12.93 32.12
N VAL A 207 11.41 -13.19 31.25
CA VAL A 207 12.49 -14.11 31.57
C VAL A 207 13.36 -13.41 32.59
N GLU A 208 13.09 -13.68 33.87
CA GLU A 208 14.14 -13.55 34.87
C GLU A 208 15.11 -14.71 34.65
N PRO A 209 16.41 -14.49 34.67
CA PRO A 209 17.39 -15.54 34.44
C PRO A 209 17.51 -16.37 35.74
N GLU A 210 16.68 -17.38 35.89
CA GLU A 210 16.98 -18.47 36.86
C GLU A 210 17.71 -19.60 36.13
N ALA A 211 18.79 -20.04 36.79
CA ALA A 211 19.73 -21.04 36.30
C ALA A 211 19.07 -22.40 36.06
N GLY A 212 19.29 -22.94 34.86
CA GLY A 212 19.50 -24.36 34.65
C GLY A 212 18.28 -25.27 34.76
N ILE A 213 17.32 -25.20 33.80
CA ILE A 213 16.52 -26.38 33.44
C ILE A 213 16.37 -26.37 31.92
N ALA A 214 16.91 -27.38 31.25
CA ALA A 214 16.73 -27.60 29.82
C ALA A 214 15.23 -27.83 29.54
N ALA A 215 14.57 -26.83 28.99
CA ALA A 215 13.19 -26.96 28.53
C ALA A 215 13.20 -27.79 27.22
N SER A 216 12.75 -29.05 27.32
CA SER A 216 12.51 -29.88 26.14
C SER A 216 11.11 -29.62 25.62
N VAL A 217 11.00 -29.26 24.36
CA VAL A 217 9.73 -29.19 23.61
C VAL A 217 9.51 -30.57 23.00
N SER A 218 8.47 -31.29 23.42
CA SER A 218 8.08 -32.56 22.80
C SER A 218 6.78 -32.36 22.02
N GLY A 219 6.78 -32.77 20.76
CA GLY A 219 5.62 -32.75 19.88
C GLY A 219 5.61 -33.97 18.96
N THR A 220 4.42 -34.43 18.56
CA THR A 220 4.27 -35.51 17.58
C THR A 220 3.95 -34.95 16.21
N VAL A 221 4.84 -35.13 15.25
CA VAL A 221 4.61 -34.79 13.86
C VAL A 221 3.96 -35.98 13.15
N ARG A 222 2.77 -35.80 12.57
CA ARG A 222 2.12 -36.80 11.72
C ARG A 222 2.34 -36.45 10.28
N ILE A 223 3.02 -37.34 9.57
CA ILE A 223 3.18 -37.25 8.11
C ILE A 223 1.93 -37.85 7.46
N ALA A 224 1.29 -37.10 6.57
CA ALA A 224 0.15 -37.60 5.80
C ALA A 224 0.57 -38.84 4.98
N ASP A 225 -0.29 -39.84 4.89
CA ASP A 225 0.03 -41.13 4.26
C ASP A 225 0.55 -40.98 2.83
N GLN A 226 0.08 -40.00 2.09
CA GLN A 226 0.51 -39.68 0.72
C GLN A 226 1.98 -39.19 0.60
N LEU A 227 2.62 -38.84 1.71
CA LEU A 227 3.99 -38.29 1.73
C LEU A 227 4.99 -39.26 2.40
N ARG A 228 4.53 -40.39 2.95
CA ARG A 228 5.38 -41.33 3.67
C ARG A 228 6.51 -41.91 2.81
N ASP A 229 6.21 -42.19 1.55
CA ASP A 229 7.17 -42.78 0.59
C ASP A 229 8.22 -41.77 0.08
N ARG A 230 8.05 -40.47 0.40
CA ARG A 230 8.96 -39.39 -0.03
C ARG A 230 9.86 -38.88 1.07
N VAL A 231 9.70 -39.35 2.30
CA VAL A 231 10.53 -38.95 3.44
C VAL A 231 11.58 -40.03 3.69
N PRO A 232 12.88 -39.72 3.58
CA PRO A 232 13.92 -40.68 3.91
C PRO A 232 13.81 -41.11 5.38
N PRO A 233 14.13 -42.36 5.73
CA PRO A 233 14.00 -42.88 7.09
C PRO A 233 14.90 -42.16 8.12
N GLU A 234 15.90 -41.40 7.66
CA GLU A 234 16.80 -40.61 8.50
C GLU A 234 16.70 -39.10 8.23
N GLY A 235 15.54 -38.64 7.71
CA GLY A 235 15.33 -37.24 7.38
C GLY A 235 15.24 -36.34 8.63
N VAL A 236 16.01 -35.26 8.66
CA VAL A 236 15.92 -34.22 9.70
C VAL A 236 14.87 -33.22 9.27
N LEU A 237 13.83 -33.02 10.10
CA LEU A 237 12.81 -32.01 9.89
C LEU A 237 13.26 -30.70 10.57
N PHE A 238 13.46 -29.65 9.78
CA PHE A 238 13.63 -28.30 10.30
C PHE A 238 12.26 -27.64 10.44
N LEU A 239 11.92 -27.22 11.66
CA LEU A 239 10.74 -26.42 11.98
C LEU A 239 11.11 -24.95 12.12
#